data_cceb5174d39e4b14cb58d05d0554c4b3
#
_entry.id   cceb5174d39e4b14cb58d05d0554c4b3
#
_cell.length_a   1.000
_cell.length_b   1.000
_cell.length_c   1.000
_cell.angle_alpha   90.00
_cell.angle_beta   90.00
_cell.angle_gamma   90.00
#
_symmetry.space_group_name_H-M   'P 1'
#
loop_
_entity.id
_entity.type
_entity.pdbx_description
1 polymer ?
#
loop_
_entity_poly.entity_id
_entity_poly.type
_entity_poly.pdbx_seq_one_letter_code
_entity_poly.pdbx_strand_id
1 'polypeptide(L)'
;MNSSAAFRAVVASLFLSAAAGLAHAQAVTTAFTYQGQLSGPGGQPVAGPVDMQFSLWTTAAGGTQVGSTLGVSSLTPVGGRITTELNFGPVFNGQQRWLQIAVRPAGSGTFTTLTPRQQLTATQFAALAGSGNPGPQGTS
;
A
#
# COMPACT_ATOMS: atom_id res chain seq x y z
N MET A 1 -5.24 29.57 -3.33
CA MET A 1 -5.06 29.26 -3.32
C MET A 1 -4.84 28.31 -3.37
N ASN A 2 -4.58 27.93 -3.31
CA ASN A 2 -4.31 27.19 -3.42
C ASN A 2 -4.24 26.24 -2.85
N SER A 3 -4.36 25.93 -2.67
CA SER A 3 -4.44 25.16 -2.16
C SER A 3 -3.97 24.05 -2.15
N SER A 4 -3.26 23.91 -2.38
CA SER A 4 -2.71 22.84 -2.55
C SER A 4 -2.51 22.12 -1.43
N ALA A 5 -3.13 21.30 -1.19
CA ALA A 5 -2.92 20.50 -0.20
C ALA A 5 -1.73 19.70 -0.46
N ALA A 6 -0.71 19.95 0.11
CA ALA A 6 0.42 19.14 -0.05
C ALA A 6 0.29 18.03 0.97
N PHE A 7 -0.07 16.89 0.58
CA PHE A 7 -0.13 15.75 1.47
C PHE A 7 1.25 15.13 1.56
N ARG A 8 1.59 14.65 2.73
CA ARG A 8 2.84 13.96 2.93
C ARG A 8 2.57 12.69 3.68
N ALA A 9 3.23 11.64 3.28
CA ALA A 9 3.19 10.42 4.04
C ALA A 9 4.33 10.47 5.03
N VAL A 10 3.99 10.50 6.29
CA VAL A 10 4.99 10.62 7.32
C VAL A 10 5.48 9.26 7.75
N VAL A 11 4.58 8.37 7.99
CA VAL A 11 4.93 7.05 8.43
C VAL A 11 4.05 6.08 7.68
N ALA A 12 4.61 5.08 7.16
CA ALA A 12 3.82 4.06 6.52
C ALA A 12 4.23 2.72 7.08
N SER A 13 3.28 2.01 7.56
CA SER A 13 3.51 0.68 8.05
C SER A 13 2.71 -0.26 7.20
N LEU A 14 3.35 -1.30 6.78
CA LEU A 14 2.69 -2.28 5.98
C LEU A 14 2.47 -3.48 6.84
N PHE A 15 1.24 -3.78 7.11
CA PHE A 15 0.92 -4.95 7.89
C PHE A 15 0.39 -6.03 6.98
N LEU A 16 0.94 -7.21 7.15
CA LEU A 16 0.47 -8.33 6.43
C LEU A 16 -0.33 -9.14 7.38
N SER A 17 -1.61 -9.19 7.15
CA SER A 17 -2.45 -9.93 7.98
C SER A 17 -2.43 -11.33 7.48
N ALA A 18 -1.56 -12.10 7.86
CA ALA A 18 -1.53 -13.44 7.44
C ALA A 18 -2.36 -14.24 8.37
N ALA A 19 -3.28 -14.87 7.89
CA ALA A 19 -4.06 -15.66 8.69
C ALA A 19 -3.31 -16.87 8.95
N ALA A 20 -2.75 -16.95 9.96
CA ALA A 20 -1.98 -17.99 10.14
C ALA A 20 -2.61 -19.15 10.66
N GLY A 21 -2.16 -20.12 10.63
CA GLY A 21 -2.43 -21.14 11.43
C GLY A 21 -3.44 -22.10 11.13
N LEU A 22 -4.16 -21.95 10.17
CA LEU A 22 -5.08 -22.89 9.94
C LEU A 22 -4.56 -23.90 9.07
N ALA A 23 -4.71 -25.01 9.39
CA ALA A 23 -4.18 -26.05 8.65
C ALA A 23 -4.93 -26.34 7.43
N HIS A 24 -5.90 -25.67 7.11
CA HIS A 24 -6.64 -25.98 5.97
C HIS A 24 -5.93 -25.51 4.76
N ALA A 25 -6.01 -26.19 3.71
CA ALA A 25 -5.45 -25.74 2.50
C ALA A 25 -6.32 -24.72 1.89
N GLN A 26 -6.48 -23.61 2.49
CA GLN A 26 -7.26 -22.60 1.91
C GLN A 26 -6.44 -21.77 1.01
N ALA A 27 -7.02 -21.27 -0.02
CA ALA A 27 -6.36 -20.31 -0.88
C ALA A 27 -6.08 -19.09 -0.07
N VAL A 28 -4.87 -18.66 -0.06
CA VAL A 28 -4.50 -17.50 0.67
C VAL A 28 -4.63 -16.32 -0.24
N THR A 29 -5.20 -15.28 0.23
CA THR A 29 -5.39 -14.10 -0.58
C THR A 29 -4.07 -13.39 -0.80
N THR A 30 -3.95 -12.68 -1.89
CA THR A 30 -2.81 -11.81 -2.12
C THR A 30 -3.04 -10.44 -1.52
N ALA A 31 -4.11 -10.26 -0.80
CA ALA A 31 -4.41 -8.99 -0.18
C ALA A 31 -3.55 -8.78 1.07
N PHE A 32 -3.24 -7.53 1.34
CA PHE A 32 -2.54 -7.16 2.56
C PHE A 32 -3.08 -5.82 3.04
N THR A 33 -2.89 -5.54 4.31
CA THR A 33 -3.35 -4.30 4.90
C THR A 33 -2.27 -3.24 4.83
N TYR A 34 -2.60 -2.10 4.27
CA TYR A 34 -1.73 -0.95 4.25
C TYR A 34 -2.16 0.00 5.36
N GLN A 35 -1.20 0.53 6.10
CA GLN A 35 -1.47 1.51 7.12
C GLN A 35 -0.44 2.61 7.00
N GLY A 36 -0.91 3.83 6.93
CA GLY A 36 -0.02 4.97 6.76
C GLY A 36 -0.54 6.19 7.48
N GLN A 37 0.32 7.16 7.64
CA GLN A 37 -0.01 8.42 8.29
C GLN A 37 0.04 9.53 7.27
N LEU A 38 -1.03 10.31 7.17
CA LEU A 38 -1.09 11.46 6.26
C LEU A 38 -1.01 12.74 7.05
N SER A 39 -0.18 13.64 6.58
CA SER A 39 -0.05 14.96 7.18
C SER A 39 -0.30 16.02 6.13
N GLY A 40 -0.86 17.11 6.56
CA GLY A 40 -1.05 18.27 5.70
C GLY A 40 0.18 19.16 5.64
N PRO A 41 0.06 20.31 5.00
CA PRO A 41 1.21 21.18 4.78
C PRO A 41 1.90 21.64 6.05
N GLY A 42 1.18 21.83 7.10
CA GLY A 42 1.77 22.25 8.36
C GLY A 42 2.18 21.10 9.25
N GLY A 43 2.11 19.89 8.76
CA GLY A 43 2.46 18.74 9.57
C GLY A 43 1.32 18.21 10.40
N GLN A 44 0.16 18.84 10.37
CA GLN A 44 -0.95 18.36 11.16
C GLN A 44 -1.62 17.17 10.46
N PRO A 45 -2.24 16.30 11.23
CA PRO A 45 -2.90 15.14 10.63
C PRO A 45 -4.00 15.57 9.68
N VAL A 46 -4.16 14.84 8.62
CA VAL A 46 -5.25 15.07 7.68
C VAL A 46 -6.51 14.49 8.28
N ALA A 47 -7.58 15.28 8.30
CA ALA A 47 -8.82 14.87 8.94
C ALA A 47 -9.94 14.56 7.96
N GLY A 48 -10.00 15.25 6.87
CA GLY A 48 -11.11 15.07 5.94
C GLY A 48 -10.96 13.83 5.09
N PRO A 49 -12.02 13.40 4.43
CA PRO A 49 -11.93 12.22 3.59
C PRO A 49 -11.03 12.46 2.39
N VAL A 50 -10.38 11.43 1.95
CA VAL A 50 -9.46 11.50 0.82
C VAL A 50 -9.72 10.35 -0.13
N ASP A 51 -9.35 10.58 -1.39
CA ASP A 51 -9.26 9.51 -2.36
C ASP A 51 -7.80 9.14 -2.50
N MET A 52 -7.51 7.87 -2.63
CA MET A 52 -6.13 7.41 -2.74
C MET A 52 -5.98 6.46 -3.91
N GLN A 53 -4.80 6.46 -4.48
CA GLN A 53 -4.43 5.51 -5.51
C GLN A 53 -3.14 4.84 -5.10
N PHE A 54 -3.08 3.54 -5.34
CA PHE A 54 -1.91 2.74 -4.99
C PHE A 54 -1.44 1.99 -6.22
N SER A 55 -0.15 2.00 -6.46
CA SER A 55 0.42 1.25 -7.59
C SER A 55 1.76 0.66 -7.18
N LEU A 56 2.09 -0.45 -7.80
CA LEU A 56 3.36 -1.13 -7.55
C LEU A 56 4.32 -0.89 -8.69
N TRP A 57 5.58 -0.79 -8.35
CA TRP A 57 6.62 -0.47 -9.32
C TRP A 57 7.84 -1.35 -9.09
N THR A 58 8.63 -1.48 -10.13
CA THR A 58 9.81 -2.34 -10.08
C THR A 58 11.01 -1.65 -9.44
N THR A 59 11.00 -0.33 -9.35
CA THR A 59 12.12 0.42 -8.79
C THR A 59 11.62 1.55 -7.92
N ALA A 60 12.51 2.10 -7.13
CA ALA A 60 12.17 3.19 -6.24
C ALA A 60 11.80 4.45 -6.99
N ALA A 61 12.33 4.64 -8.17
CA ALA A 61 12.01 5.77 -9.01
C ALA A 61 12.05 5.30 -10.45
N GLY A 62 11.17 5.84 -11.26
CA GLY A 62 11.07 5.37 -12.63
C GLY A 62 10.60 3.93 -12.68
N GLY A 63 11.14 3.17 -13.59
CA GLY A 63 10.82 1.76 -13.69
C GLY A 63 9.48 1.50 -14.35
N THR A 64 8.96 0.33 -14.09
CA THR A 64 7.73 -0.15 -14.73
C THR A 64 6.69 -0.44 -13.68
N GLN A 65 5.47 -0.07 -13.94
CA GLN A 65 4.37 -0.40 -13.05
C GLN A 65 4.01 -1.87 -13.18
N VAL A 66 3.74 -2.50 -12.07
CA VAL A 66 3.41 -3.91 -12.02
C VAL A 66 1.95 -4.02 -11.62
N GLY A 67 1.15 -4.56 -12.50
CA GLY A 67 -0.28 -4.69 -12.21
C GLY A 67 -1.03 -3.39 -12.42
N SER A 68 -2.22 -3.35 -11.92
CA SER A 68 -3.10 -2.19 -12.10
C SER A 68 -3.04 -1.25 -10.92
N THR A 69 -3.46 -0.03 -11.13
CA THR A 69 -3.59 0.93 -10.04
C THR A 69 -4.87 0.64 -9.28
N LEU A 70 -4.78 0.61 -7.97
CA LEU A 70 -5.95 0.43 -7.12
C LEU A 70 -6.41 1.78 -6.61
N GLY A 71 -7.70 2.04 -6.74
CA GLY A 71 -8.26 3.29 -6.24
C GLY A 71 -9.16 3.01 -5.06
N VAL A 72 -9.06 3.83 -4.05
CA VAL A 72 -9.93 3.75 -2.88
C VAL A 72 -10.47 5.14 -2.64
N SER A 73 -11.78 5.26 -2.63
CA SER A 73 -12.43 6.57 -2.53
C SER A 73 -12.96 6.82 -1.14
N SER A 74 -12.93 8.06 -0.76
CA SER A 74 -13.58 8.52 0.48
C SER A 74 -13.11 7.81 1.73
N LEU A 75 -11.81 7.63 1.83
CA LEU A 75 -11.23 7.12 3.06
C LEU A 75 -11.17 8.26 4.07
N THR A 76 -11.65 8.01 5.28
CA THR A 76 -11.59 9.02 6.31
C THR A 76 -10.45 8.70 7.27
N PRO A 77 -9.42 9.53 7.32
CA PRO A 77 -8.33 9.27 8.25
C PRO A 77 -8.78 9.44 9.69
N VAL A 78 -8.19 8.69 10.57
CA VAL A 78 -8.43 8.84 11.98
C VAL A 78 -7.13 9.32 12.61
N GLY A 79 -7.10 10.59 13.01
CA GLY A 79 -5.86 11.19 13.46
C GLY A 79 -4.79 11.18 12.40
N GLY A 80 -5.19 11.27 11.16
CA GLY A 80 -4.28 11.21 10.02
C GLY A 80 -3.94 9.80 9.57
N ARG A 81 -4.38 8.79 10.30
CA ARG A 81 -4.01 7.42 9.97
C ARG A 81 -5.00 6.83 8.98
N ILE A 82 -4.47 6.23 7.95
CA ILE A 82 -5.24 5.53 6.94
C ILE A 82 -4.97 4.05 7.07
N THR A 83 -6.02 3.27 7.02
CA THR A 83 -5.90 1.82 6.98
C THR A 83 -6.78 1.31 5.86
N THR A 84 -6.23 0.51 4.97
CA THR A 84 -7.01 -0.04 3.88
C THR A 84 -6.38 -1.33 3.40
N GLU A 85 -7.20 -2.17 2.82
CA GLU A 85 -6.70 -3.42 2.28
C GLU A 85 -6.37 -3.24 0.82
N LEU A 86 -5.24 -3.76 0.39
CA LEU A 86 -4.79 -3.68 -0.98
C LEU A 86 -4.61 -5.08 -1.54
N ASN A 87 -5.09 -5.27 -2.76
CA ASN A 87 -4.93 -6.55 -3.42
C ASN A 87 -4.56 -6.30 -4.87
N PHE A 88 -3.30 -6.47 -5.17
CA PHE A 88 -2.82 -6.28 -6.52
C PHE A 88 -2.83 -7.56 -7.35
N GLY A 89 -3.35 -8.64 -6.78
CA GLY A 89 -3.37 -9.90 -7.48
C GLY A 89 -2.02 -10.59 -7.42
N PRO A 90 -1.80 -11.54 -8.30
CA PRO A 90 -0.60 -12.37 -8.21
C PRO A 90 0.61 -11.70 -8.83
N VAL A 91 1.03 -10.60 -8.27
CA VAL A 91 2.17 -9.84 -8.79
C VAL A 91 3.41 -9.97 -7.92
N PHE A 92 3.31 -10.72 -6.84
CA PHE A 92 4.44 -10.90 -5.94
C PHE A 92 5.10 -12.23 -6.29
N ASN A 93 6.20 -12.13 -7.01
CA ASN A 93 6.90 -13.33 -7.47
C ASN A 93 8.31 -13.40 -6.92
N GLY A 94 8.51 -12.83 -5.76
CA GLY A 94 9.82 -12.83 -5.13
C GLY A 94 10.70 -11.67 -5.53
N GLN A 95 10.26 -10.84 -6.43
CA GLN A 95 11.04 -9.70 -6.85
C GLN A 95 10.64 -8.47 -6.05
N GLN A 96 11.57 -7.54 -5.96
CA GLN A 96 11.35 -6.33 -5.19
C GLN A 96 10.22 -5.52 -5.77
N ARG A 97 9.46 -4.91 -4.90
CA ARG A 97 8.37 -4.02 -5.32
C ARG A 97 8.39 -2.76 -4.47
N TRP A 98 7.98 -1.67 -5.09
CA TRP A 98 7.84 -0.38 -4.41
C TRP A 98 6.40 0.08 -4.56
N LEU A 99 5.84 0.60 -3.49
CA LEU A 99 4.45 1.07 -3.46
C LEU A 99 4.44 2.58 -3.66
N GLN A 100 3.72 3.03 -4.67
CA GLN A 100 3.51 4.44 -4.90
C GLN A 100 2.11 4.80 -4.48
N ILE A 101 1.98 5.90 -3.80
CA ILE A 101 0.71 6.36 -3.26
C ILE A 101 0.43 7.75 -3.79
N ALA A 102 -0.78 7.97 -4.24
CA ALA A 102 -1.23 9.29 -4.60
C ALA A 102 -2.50 9.59 -3.83
N VAL A 103 -2.71 10.83 -3.47
CA VAL A 103 -3.82 11.21 -2.62
C VAL A 103 -4.39 12.54 -3.07
N ARG A 104 -5.67 12.71 -2.85
CA ARG A 104 -6.33 14.01 -3.06
C ARG A 104 -7.49 14.13 -2.07
N PRO A 105 -8.00 15.34 -1.83
CA PRO A 105 -9.24 15.46 -1.09
C PRO A 105 -10.34 14.73 -1.86
N ALA A 106 -11.24 14.11 -1.12
CA ALA A 106 -12.23 13.27 -1.75
C ALA A 106 -13.05 14.06 -2.76
N GLY A 107 -13.12 13.52 -3.95
CA GLY A 107 -13.99 14.07 -4.98
C GLY A 107 -13.47 15.29 -5.68
N SER A 108 -12.28 15.75 -5.40
CA SER A 108 -11.87 16.99 -6.04
C SER A 108 -10.38 17.07 -6.28
N GLY A 109 -10.02 17.73 -7.32
CA GLY A 109 -8.65 18.07 -7.58
C GLY A 109 -7.85 16.96 -8.22
N THR A 110 -6.60 17.24 -8.42
CA THR A 110 -5.70 16.24 -8.95
C THR A 110 -5.03 15.50 -7.82
N PHE A 111 -4.62 14.29 -8.11
CA PHE A 111 -3.90 13.51 -7.13
C PHE A 111 -2.48 14.04 -6.96
N THR A 112 -2.02 14.03 -5.74
CA THR A 112 -0.64 14.35 -5.43
C THR A 112 0.08 13.05 -5.13
N THR A 113 1.15 12.79 -5.85
CA THR A 113 1.93 11.59 -5.62
C THR A 113 2.86 11.81 -4.44
N LEU A 114 2.82 10.89 -3.50
CA LEU A 114 3.68 10.98 -2.33
C LEU A 114 5.02 10.35 -2.65
N THR A 115 6.07 10.98 -2.21
CA THR A 115 7.42 10.50 -2.45
C THR A 115 8.18 10.46 -1.15
N PRO A 116 9.11 9.53 -1.05
CA PRO A 116 9.48 8.52 -2.03
C PRO A 116 8.51 7.34 -2.02
N ARG A 117 8.64 6.48 -3.01
CA ARG A 117 7.90 5.22 -2.98
C ARG A 117 8.36 4.40 -1.80
N GLN A 118 7.46 3.59 -1.29
CA GLN A 118 7.74 2.79 -0.13
C GLN A 118 8.13 1.39 -0.56
N GLN A 119 9.28 0.95 -0.13
CA GLN A 119 9.72 -0.38 -0.48
C GLN A 119 8.94 -1.42 0.32
N LEU A 120 8.52 -2.47 -0.33
CA LEU A 120 7.90 -3.59 0.37
C LEU A 120 8.99 -4.52 0.85
N THR A 121 8.91 -4.92 2.09
CA THR A 121 10.00 -5.66 2.70
C THR A 121 9.99 -7.12 2.27
N ALA A 122 11.09 -7.74 2.43
CA ALA A 122 11.20 -9.15 2.10
C ALA A 122 10.27 -10.01 2.93
N THR A 123 10.00 -9.61 4.14
CA THR A 123 9.07 -10.34 4.98
C THR A 123 7.69 -10.38 4.38
N GLN A 124 7.26 -9.25 3.84
CA GLN A 124 5.96 -9.19 3.20
C GLN A 124 5.94 -10.01 1.93
N PHE A 125 7.02 -9.98 1.16
CA PHE A 125 7.12 -10.84 0.01
C PHE A 125 7.04 -12.30 0.39
N ALA A 126 7.75 -12.69 1.40
CA ALA A 126 7.78 -14.07 1.81
C ALA A 126 6.40 -14.55 2.23
N ALA A 127 5.69 -13.72 2.95
CA ALA A 127 4.37 -14.10 3.39
C ALA A 127 3.42 -14.22 2.22
N LEU A 128 3.48 -13.30 1.29
CA LEU A 128 2.59 -13.33 0.14
C LEU A 128 2.96 -14.45 -0.81
N ALA A 129 4.22 -14.67 -1.02
CA ALA A 129 4.65 -15.73 -1.88
C ALA A 129 4.36 -17.09 -1.27
N GLY A 130 4.54 -17.18 0.00
CA GLY A 130 4.29 -18.44 0.67
C GLY A 130 2.85 -18.82 0.67
N SER A 131 2.00 -17.87 0.52
CA SER A 131 0.61 -18.20 0.48
C SER A 131 0.29 -19.02 -0.74
N GLY A 132 1.04 -18.88 -1.78
CA GLY A 132 0.78 -19.67 -2.92
C GLY A 132 1.76 -20.78 -3.08
N ASN A 133 2.77 -20.81 -2.27
CA ASN A 133 3.74 -21.75 -2.47
C ASN A 133 4.17 -22.41 -1.24
N PRO A 134 3.91 -23.51 -1.13
CA PRO A 134 4.25 -24.13 0.01
C PRO A 134 5.70 -24.24 0.16
N GLY A 135 6.12 -23.97 0.26
CA GLY A 135 7.18 -24.12 0.47
C GLY A 135 8.13 -24.46 0.50
N PRO A 136 8.63 -24.47 0.53
CA PRO A 136 9.56 -24.81 0.64
C PRO A 136 10.31 -24.48 1.22
N GLN A 137 9.98 -24.16 1.34
CA GLN A 137 10.47 -24.01 1.72
C GLN A 137 11.13 -24.52 2.14
N GLY A 138 11.28 -24.74 2.34
CA GLY A 138 11.89 -25.04 2.73
C GLY A 138 12.59 -25.63 2.66
N THR A 139 12.73 -25.72 2.43
CA THR A 139 13.40 -26.19 2.31
C THR A 139 14.12 -26.44 2.40
N SER A 140 14.30 -26.52 2.43
CA SER A 140 14.93 -26.70 2.54
C SER A 140 15.25 -26.64 2.67
#